data_e80698c97e6fffbe30113e49565647f0
#
_entry.id   e80698c97e6fffbe30113e49565647f0
#
_cell.length_a   1.000
_cell.length_b   1.000
_cell.length_c   1.000
_cell.angle_alpha   90.00
_cell.angle_beta   90.00
_cell.angle_gamma   90.00
#
_symmetry.space_group_name_H-M   'P 1'
#
loop_
_entity.id
_entity.type
_entity.pdbx_description
1 polymer ?
#
loop_
_entity_poly.entity_id
_entity_poly.type
_entity_poly.pdbx_seq_one_letter_code
_entity_poly.pdbx_strand_id
1 'polypeptide(L)'
;MIEAIKFALRYDPSPNPRVGAVLVDKNNKIKKLTAHTEKDKDHAEYNLVKNSDITENDTLYVTLEPCFHDDTSPSCANAVLESNVQNIVVGDIDRDERTNGKGIELLKNQNLNVSIENGVNDFLNPGYKVKNDKPYLIGKVATSADHIIYNEKKKYITNKNSLEITHYLRATVDSVIIGKNTLKIDNPKLNVRLDYEYKNPQPIVLWGNDTKELKKYSSLFNNFIFYVENDEDSFSNFLERHSIKSGLVEGGNSILSYFLNEDMIDEFYYFKSSDSLESGLKIDNTIEEYISNNFNSIQEYPIIDNLLTTYTNK
;
A
#
# COMPACT_ATOMS: atom_id res chain seq x y z
N MET A 1 14.81 -3.13 -6.58
CA MET A 1 13.35 -3.23 -6.32
C MET A 1 12.72 -1.94 -5.78
N ILE A 2 13.22 -1.32 -4.71
CA ILE A 2 12.60 -0.10 -4.10
C ILE A 2 12.31 1.01 -5.12
N GLU A 3 13.21 1.30 -6.03
CA GLU A 3 12.99 2.33 -7.06
C GLU A 3 11.90 1.93 -8.08
N ALA A 4 11.74 0.63 -8.35
CA ALA A 4 10.62 0.14 -9.17
C ALA A 4 9.26 0.37 -8.48
N ILE A 5 9.19 0.09 -7.16
CA ILE A 5 8.00 0.35 -6.33
C ILE A 5 7.67 1.85 -6.32
N LYS A 6 8.65 2.71 -6.00
CA LYS A 6 8.47 4.16 -5.95
C LYS A 6 7.98 4.72 -7.29
N PHE A 7 8.52 4.20 -8.39
CA PHE A 7 8.14 4.66 -9.72
C PHE A 7 6.73 4.20 -10.12
N ALA A 8 6.36 2.94 -9.80
CA ALA A 8 5.01 2.42 -10.04
C ALA A 8 3.92 3.20 -9.28
N LEU A 9 4.19 3.60 -8.03
CA LEU A 9 3.25 4.36 -7.20
C LEU A 9 2.85 5.73 -7.75
N ARG A 10 3.57 6.24 -8.76
CA ARG A 10 3.26 7.52 -9.43
C ARG A 10 2.09 7.42 -10.40
N TYR A 11 1.68 6.21 -10.76
CA TYR A 11 0.69 5.93 -11.80
C TYR A 11 -0.49 5.12 -11.26
N ASP A 12 -1.60 5.19 -11.97
CA ASP A 12 -2.81 4.44 -11.66
C ASP A 12 -3.35 3.74 -12.90
N PRO A 13 -2.86 2.53 -13.22
CA PRO A 13 -3.31 1.77 -14.37
C PRO A 13 -4.63 1.03 -14.13
N SER A 14 -5.37 1.37 -13.09
CA SER A 14 -6.61 0.67 -12.70
C SER A 14 -7.53 0.38 -13.88
N PRO A 15 -8.12 -0.83 -14.00
CA PRO A 15 -8.19 -1.90 -13.00
C PRO A 15 -6.96 -2.83 -12.96
N ASN A 16 -5.94 -2.61 -13.79
CA ASN A 16 -4.71 -3.40 -13.79
C ASN A 16 -3.84 -3.11 -12.55
N PRO A 17 -2.96 -4.04 -12.13
CA PRO A 17 -2.03 -3.78 -11.05
C PRO A 17 -1.02 -2.70 -11.41
N ARG A 18 -0.56 -1.95 -10.41
CA ARG A 18 0.63 -1.11 -10.56
C ARG A 18 1.85 -2.01 -10.71
N VAL A 19 2.58 -1.84 -11.79
CA VAL A 19 3.83 -2.55 -12.05
C VAL A 19 4.91 -1.54 -12.38
N GLY A 20 6.09 -1.70 -11.78
CA GLY A 20 7.28 -0.92 -12.08
C GLY A 20 8.43 -1.82 -12.48
N ALA A 21 9.27 -1.33 -13.38
CA ALA A 21 10.46 -2.01 -13.81
C ALA A 21 11.67 -1.08 -13.81
N VAL A 22 12.83 -1.62 -13.44
CA VAL A 22 14.11 -0.91 -13.38
C VAL A 22 15.19 -1.75 -14.02
N LEU A 23 15.92 -1.16 -14.95
CA LEU A 23 17.14 -1.74 -15.49
C LEU A 23 18.36 -1.11 -14.81
N VAL A 24 19.24 -1.93 -14.26
CA VAL A 24 20.50 -1.50 -13.68
C VAL A 24 21.71 -2.15 -14.39
N ASP A 25 22.79 -1.42 -14.49
CA ASP A 25 24.05 -1.94 -15.00
C ASP A 25 24.80 -2.79 -13.95
N LYS A 26 25.91 -3.40 -14.36
CA LYS A 26 26.79 -4.20 -13.48
C LYS A 26 27.34 -3.48 -12.25
N ASN A 27 27.27 -2.15 -12.22
CA ASN A 27 27.71 -1.32 -11.10
C ASN A 27 26.52 -0.86 -10.23
N ASN A 28 25.35 -1.45 -10.40
CA ASN A 28 24.08 -1.07 -9.76
C ASN A 28 23.60 0.37 -10.09
N LYS A 29 24.07 0.95 -11.20
CA LYS A 29 23.59 2.24 -11.67
C LYS A 29 22.30 2.05 -12.49
N ILE A 30 21.27 2.81 -12.17
CA ILE A 30 20.00 2.79 -12.91
C ILE A 30 20.23 3.32 -14.33
N LYS A 31 19.88 2.51 -15.32
CA LYS A 31 19.86 2.86 -16.74
C LYS A 31 18.48 3.35 -17.18
N LYS A 32 17.41 2.72 -16.70
CA LYS A 32 16.04 3.02 -17.09
C LYS A 32 15.07 2.69 -15.97
N LEU A 33 14.01 3.49 -15.87
CA LEU A 33 12.84 3.29 -15.02
C LEU A 33 11.59 3.33 -15.91
N THR A 34 10.68 2.40 -15.73
CA THR A 34 9.38 2.36 -16.40
C THR A 34 8.29 1.91 -15.43
N ALA A 35 7.04 2.19 -15.78
CA ALA A 35 5.88 1.68 -15.08
C ALA A 35 4.75 1.40 -16.07
N HIS A 36 3.79 0.57 -15.65
CA HIS A 36 2.49 0.50 -16.29
C HIS A 36 1.71 1.76 -15.93
N THR A 37 1.54 2.67 -16.89
CA THR A 37 1.06 4.03 -16.60
C THR A 37 -0.46 4.15 -16.66
N GLU A 38 -1.10 3.42 -17.58
CA GLU A 38 -2.53 3.44 -17.85
C GLU A 38 -2.97 2.07 -18.35
N LYS A 39 -4.26 1.70 -18.18
CA LYS A 39 -4.85 0.41 -18.50
C LYS A 39 -4.47 -0.14 -19.89
N ASP A 40 -4.54 0.71 -20.92
CA ASP A 40 -4.39 0.30 -22.33
C ASP A 40 -3.00 0.64 -22.90
N LYS A 41 -2.02 0.90 -22.01
CA LYS A 41 -0.63 1.16 -22.39
C LYS A 41 0.25 -0.06 -22.19
N ASP A 42 1.44 -0.02 -22.78
CA ASP A 42 2.46 -1.05 -22.61
C ASP A 42 2.74 -1.34 -21.13
N HIS A 43 2.92 -2.60 -20.80
CA HIS A 43 3.38 -3.03 -19.49
C HIS A 43 4.79 -2.49 -19.20
N ALA A 44 5.15 -2.41 -17.92
CA ALA A 44 6.41 -1.81 -17.50
C ALA A 44 7.63 -2.47 -18.13
N GLU A 45 7.68 -3.82 -18.09
CA GLU A 45 8.79 -4.63 -18.63
C GLU A 45 8.92 -4.47 -20.14
N TYR A 46 7.78 -4.58 -20.85
CA TYR A 46 7.72 -4.44 -22.31
C TYR A 46 8.24 -3.09 -22.75
N ASN A 47 7.74 -2.02 -22.12
CA ASN A 47 8.22 -0.66 -22.38
C ASN A 47 9.72 -0.51 -22.07
N LEU A 48 10.20 -1.12 -20.99
CA LEU A 48 11.59 -1.05 -20.60
C LEU A 48 12.48 -1.73 -21.64
N VAL A 49 12.21 -3.00 -22.01
CA VAL A 49 13.08 -3.76 -22.90
C VAL A 49 13.10 -3.23 -24.33
N LYS A 50 11.96 -2.71 -24.82
CA LYS A 50 11.89 -2.11 -26.15
C LYS A 50 12.65 -0.79 -26.29
N ASN A 51 12.75 -0.02 -25.20
CA ASN A 51 13.28 1.34 -25.23
C ASN A 51 14.61 1.48 -24.46
N SER A 52 15.37 0.39 -24.29
CA SER A 52 16.64 0.39 -23.57
C SER A 52 17.73 -0.32 -24.38
N ASP A 53 18.95 0.18 -24.26
CA ASP A 53 20.15 -0.53 -24.69
C ASP A 53 20.56 -1.51 -23.55
N ILE A 54 20.29 -2.79 -23.75
CA ILE A 54 20.43 -3.83 -22.75
C ILE A 54 21.62 -4.73 -23.09
N THR A 55 22.44 -4.99 -22.09
CA THR A 55 23.56 -5.91 -22.16
C THR A 55 23.33 -7.12 -21.24
N GLU A 56 24.03 -8.22 -21.49
CA GLU A 56 23.96 -9.45 -20.67
C GLU A 56 24.35 -9.26 -19.19
N ASN A 57 25.08 -8.16 -18.89
CA ASN A 57 25.51 -7.83 -17.53
C ASN A 57 24.52 -6.92 -16.78
N ASP A 58 23.43 -6.51 -17.46
CA ASP A 58 22.39 -5.72 -16.82
C ASP A 58 21.43 -6.63 -16.04
N THR A 59 20.81 -6.07 -15.01
CA THR A 59 19.76 -6.75 -14.23
C THR A 59 18.46 -6.01 -14.36
N LEU A 60 17.40 -6.73 -14.73
CA LEU A 60 16.03 -6.24 -14.73
C LEU A 60 15.37 -6.54 -13.38
N TYR A 61 14.88 -5.51 -12.72
CA TYR A 61 13.99 -5.61 -11.55
C TYR A 61 12.57 -5.29 -11.99
N VAL A 62 11.61 -6.15 -11.67
CA VAL A 62 10.20 -5.95 -11.95
C VAL A 62 9.37 -6.30 -10.72
N THR A 63 8.37 -5.46 -10.40
CA THR A 63 7.59 -5.63 -9.15
C THR A 63 6.61 -6.79 -9.18
N LEU A 64 6.26 -7.30 -10.36
CA LEU A 64 5.36 -8.42 -10.58
C LEU A 64 5.90 -9.32 -11.70
N GLU A 65 5.52 -10.58 -11.69
CA GLU A 65 5.87 -11.56 -12.72
C GLU A 65 5.53 -11.03 -14.13
N PRO A 66 6.47 -11.09 -15.10
CA PRO A 66 6.19 -10.78 -16.49
C PRO A 66 5.07 -11.65 -17.06
N CYS A 67 4.04 -11.04 -17.64
CA CYS A 67 2.89 -11.76 -18.15
C CYS A 67 3.28 -12.79 -19.20
N PHE A 68 2.55 -13.94 -19.21
CA PHE A 68 2.79 -15.06 -20.12
C PHE A 68 1.88 -15.04 -21.34
N HIS A 69 0.71 -14.42 -21.23
CA HIS A 69 -0.30 -14.34 -22.29
C HIS A 69 -0.10 -13.12 -23.18
N ASP A 70 -0.47 -13.27 -24.45
CA ASP A 70 -0.56 -12.17 -25.39
C ASP A 70 -1.94 -11.51 -25.26
N ASP A 71 -1.96 -10.19 -25.09
CA ASP A 71 -3.17 -9.37 -25.13
C ASP A 71 -3.08 -8.37 -26.30
N THR A 72 -3.05 -7.08 -26.02
CA THR A 72 -2.84 -6.02 -27.03
C THR A 72 -1.39 -5.92 -27.53
N SER A 73 -0.45 -6.50 -26.80
CA SER A 73 0.98 -6.62 -27.12
C SER A 73 1.48 -8.04 -26.85
N PRO A 74 2.62 -8.46 -27.42
CA PRO A 74 3.27 -9.72 -27.06
C PRO A 74 3.52 -9.81 -25.56
N SER A 75 3.52 -11.03 -25.01
CA SER A 75 3.74 -11.24 -23.58
C SER A 75 5.06 -10.62 -23.12
N CYS A 76 5.07 -10.06 -21.90
CA CYS A 76 6.28 -9.46 -21.34
C CYS A 76 7.40 -10.49 -21.18
N ALA A 77 7.07 -11.75 -20.86
CA ALA A 77 8.06 -12.82 -20.77
C ALA A 77 8.76 -13.06 -22.11
N ASN A 78 8.02 -13.08 -23.22
CA ASN A 78 8.62 -13.19 -24.55
C ASN A 78 9.47 -11.95 -24.91
N ALA A 79 8.98 -10.76 -24.61
CA ALA A 79 9.74 -9.54 -24.87
C ALA A 79 11.07 -9.49 -24.07
N VAL A 80 11.07 -10.00 -22.83
CA VAL A 80 12.30 -10.17 -22.03
C VAL A 80 13.24 -11.17 -22.67
N LEU A 81 12.75 -12.30 -23.16
CA LEU A 81 13.57 -13.33 -23.87
C LEU A 81 14.20 -12.81 -25.16
N GLU A 82 13.49 -11.96 -25.91
CA GLU A 82 13.99 -11.33 -27.13
C GLU A 82 15.04 -10.25 -26.84
N SER A 83 15.18 -9.82 -25.60
CA SER A 83 16.18 -8.85 -25.16
C SER A 83 17.50 -9.56 -24.77
N ASN A 84 18.54 -8.77 -24.49
CA ASN A 84 19.82 -9.29 -24.00
C ASN A 84 19.85 -9.47 -22.48
N VAL A 85 18.73 -9.33 -21.77
CA VAL A 85 18.67 -9.53 -20.30
C VAL A 85 18.99 -10.97 -19.95
N GLN A 86 19.93 -11.16 -19.01
CA GLN A 86 20.25 -12.48 -18.46
C GLN A 86 19.84 -12.61 -16.99
N ASN A 87 19.73 -11.49 -16.27
CA ASN A 87 19.42 -11.48 -14.85
C ASN A 87 18.12 -10.74 -14.60
N ILE A 88 17.17 -11.38 -13.92
CA ILE A 88 15.88 -10.78 -13.58
C ILE A 88 15.55 -11.05 -12.11
N VAL A 89 15.09 -10.00 -11.41
CA VAL A 89 14.58 -10.06 -10.04
C VAL A 89 13.10 -9.70 -10.09
N VAL A 90 12.25 -10.65 -9.75
CA VAL A 90 10.79 -10.53 -9.76
C VAL A 90 10.31 -10.26 -8.33
N GLY A 91 9.43 -9.29 -8.16
CA GLY A 91 8.88 -8.92 -6.86
C GLY A 91 7.90 -9.94 -6.29
N ASP A 92 7.02 -10.48 -7.14
CA ASP A 92 6.05 -11.51 -6.78
C ASP A 92 5.60 -12.33 -8.00
N ILE A 93 5.06 -13.52 -7.73
CA ILE A 93 4.33 -14.32 -8.71
C ILE A 93 2.97 -13.66 -8.95
N ASP A 94 2.54 -13.60 -10.21
CA ASP A 94 1.22 -13.08 -10.56
C ASP A 94 0.12 -14.07 -10.12
N ARG A 95 -0.97 -13.55 -9.58
CA ARG A 95 -2.14 -14.35 -9.19
C ARG A 95 -3.10 -14.62 -10.34
N ASP A 96 -2.93 -13.95 -11.48
CA ASP A 96 -3.70 -14.21 -12.69
C ASP A 96 -3.39 -15.62 -13.20
N GLU A 97 -4.40 -16.49 -13.30
CA GLU A 97 -4.27 -17.88 -13.73
C GLU A 97 -3.64 -18.02 -15.11
N ARG A 98 -3.74 -17.02 -15.96
CA ARG A 98 -3.11 -16.96 -17.29
C ARG A 98 -1.59 -16.87 -17.19
N THR A 99 -1.07 -16.28 -16.12
CA THR A 99 0.37 -16.05 -15.84
C THR A 99 0.88 -16.99 -14.75
N ASN A 100 0.50 -16.83 -13.53
CA ASN A 100 0.74 -17.61 -12.30
C ASN A 100 1.93 -18.60 -12.37
N GLY A 101 3.13 -18.08 -12.37
CA GLY A 101 4.38 -18.85 -12.43
C GLY A 101 4.86 -19.22 -13.84
N LYS A 102 4.01 -19.14 -14.87
CA LYS A 102 4.35 -19.57 -16.24
C LYS A 102 5.37 -18.65 -16.91
N GLY A 103 5.30 -17.32 -16.65
CA GLY A 103 6.28 -16.36 -17.13
C GLY A 103 7.66 -16.63 -16.55
N ILE A 104 7.75 -16.85 -15.24
CA ILE A 104 8.99 -17.20 -14.54
C ILE A 104 9.54 -18.56 -15.05
N GLU A 105 8.67 -19.57 -15.19
CA GLU A 105 9.06 -20.89 -15.70
C GLU A 105 9.62 -20.79 -17.13
N LEU A 106 8.97 -20.04 -18.01
CA LEU A 106 9.46 -19.80 -19.37
C LEU A 106 10.87 -19.19 -19.36
N LEU A 107 11.08 -18.12 -18.57
CA LEU A 107 12.37 -17.44 -18.47
C LEU A 107 13.47 -18.39 -17.93
N LYS A 108 13.19 -19.18 -16.90
CA LYS A 108 14.13 -20.19 -16.35
C LYS A 108 14.46 -21.28 -17.35
N ASN A 109 13.48 -21.79 -18.09
CA ASN A 109 13.67 -22.83 -19.11
C ASN A 109 14.54 -22.35 -20.29
N GLN A 110 14.62 -21.05 -20.49
CA GLN A 110 15.51 -20.40 -21.45
C GLN A 110 16.84 -19.91 -20.83
N ASN A 111 17.17 -20.46 -19.64
CA ASN A 111 18.44 -20.26 -18.92
C ASN A 111 18.67 -18.83 -18.40
N LEU A 112 17.63 -18.00 -18.21
CA LEU A 112 17.76 -16.75 -17.49
C LEU A 112 17.92 -17.00 -15.99
N ASN A 113 18.71 -16.16 -15.32
CA ASN A 113 18.86 -16.15 -13.88
C ASN A 113 17.69 -15.41 -13.25
N VAL A 114 16.67 -16.13 -12.78
CA VAL A 114 15.46 -15.55 -12.19
C VAL A 114 15.45 -15.76 -10.69
N SER A 115 15.40 -14.67 -9.92
CA SER A 115 15.15 -14.66 -8.46
C SER A 115 13.82 -13.99 -8.14
N ILE A 116 13.22 -14.36 -6.99
CA ILE A 116 11.92 -13.81 -6.52
C ILE A 116 12.13 -13.26 -5.12
N GLU A 117 11.66 -12.02 -4.86
CA GLU A 117 11.74 -11.39 -3.55
C GLU A 117 10.55 -11.73 -2.64
N ASN A 118 9.34 -11.77 -3.15
CA ASN A 118 8.05 -11.93 -2.48
C ASN A 118 7.58 -10.74 -1.63
N GLY A 119 6.27 -10.50 -1.62
CA GLY A 119 5.61 -9.46 -0.84
C GLY A 119 5.59 -8.06 -1.48
N VAL A 120 6.25 -7.88 -2.61
CA VAL A 120 6.34 -6.58 -3.29
C VAL A 120 4.99 -6.16 -3.89
N ASN A 121 4.32 -7.08 -4.58
CA ASN A 121 3.01 -6.81 -5.16
C ASN A 121 1.96 -6.64 -4.08
N ASP A 122 2.04 -7.40 -3.02
CA ASP A 122 1.14 -7.32 -1.87
C ASP A 122 1.20 -5.96 -1.18
N PHE A 123 2.39 -5.38 -1.09
CA PHE A 123 2.57 -4.01 -0.61
C PHE A 123 2.06 -2.98 -1.63
N LEU A 124 2.44 -3.13 -2.90
CA LEU A 124 2.17 -2.14 -3.96
C LEU A 124 0.69 -2.09 -4.37
N ASN A 125 0.01 -3.22 -4.31
CA ASN A 125 -1.36 -3.41 -4.77
C ASN A 125 -2.24 -4.12 -3.73
N PRO A 126 -2.48 -3.55 -2.54
CA PRO A 126 -3.27 -4.20 -1.51
C PRO A 126 -4.70 -4.55 -1.97
N GLY A 127 -5.30 -3.75 -2.85
CA GLY A 127 -6.60 -4.05 -3.45
C GLY A 127 -6.67 -5.32 -4.30
N TYR A 128 -5.53 -5.94 -4.65
CA TYR A 128 -5.45 -7.25 -5.31
C TYR A 128 -5.43 -8.43 -4.32
N LYS A 129 -5.30 -8.16 -3.02
CA LYS A 129 -5.44 -9.18 -1.96
C LYS A 129 -6.91 -9.52 -1.68
N VAL A 130 -7.84 -8.79 -2.27
CA VAL A 130 -9.29 -8.93 -2.04
C VAL A 130 -9.73 -10.38 -2.25
N LYS A 131 -10.30 -10.96 -1.20
CA LYS A 131 -11.02 -12.23 -1.24
C LYS A 131 -12.52 -11.94 -1.12
N ASN A 132 -13.34 -12.55 -1.96
CA ASN A 132 -14.81 -12.47 -1.90
C ASN A 132 -15.36 -11.03 -2.06
N ASP A 133 -14.79 -10.22 -2.94
CA ASP A 133 -15.22 -8.84 -3.27
C ASP A 133 -15.24 -7.85 -2.08
N LYS A 134 -14.69 -8.21 -0.92
CA LYS A 134 -14.59 -7.29 0.22
C LYS A 134 -13.38 -6.38 0.08
N PRO A 135 -13.50 -5.07 0.37
CA PRO A 135 -12.34 -4.15 0.39
C PRO A 135 -11.28 -4.62 1.39
N TYR A 136 -10.00 -4.53 0.99
CA TYR A 136 -8.86 -4.84 1.85
C TYR A 136 -8.52 -3.66 2.73
N LEU A 137 -8.62 -3.81 4.05
CA LEU A 137 -8.39 -2.73 4.99
C LEU A 137 -7.13 -2.95 5.83
N ILE A 138 -6.30 -1.93 5.86
CA ILE A 138 -5.05 -1.88 6.63
C ILE A 138 -5.26 -0.97 7.84
N GLY A 139 -5.12 -1.50 9.05
CA GLY A 139 -5.09 -0.71 10.26
C GLY A 139 -3.70 -0.12 10.50
N LYS A 140 -3.61 1.12 10.97
CA LYS A 140 -2.33 1.74 11.31
C LYS A 140 -2.44 2.56 12.59
N VAL A 141 -1.50 2.33 13.50
CA VAL A 141 -1.32 3.15 14.69
C VAL A 141 0.15 3.53 14.91
N ALA A 142 0.37 4.66 15.56
CA ALA A 142 1.69 5.07 16.03
C ALA A 142 1.61 5.40 17.53
N THR A 143 2.50 4.79 18.32
CA THR A 143 2.57 4.99 19.76
C THR A 143 3.95 5.44 20.22
N SER A 144 4.01 6.10 21.37
CA SER A 144 5.24 6.27 22.15
C SER A 144 5.60 4.96 22.88
N ALA A 145 6.77 4.93 23.51
CA ALA A 145 7.19 3.80 24.35
C ALA A 145 6.21 3.50 25.48
N ASP A 146 5.56 4.53 26.03
CA ASP A 146 4.54 4.46 27.09
C ASP A 146 3.09 4.45 26.56
N HIS A 147 2.92 4.00 25.28
CA HIS A 147 1.64 3.71 24.63
C HIS A 147 0.74 4.95 24.38
N ILE A 148 1.31 6.15 24.26
CA ILE A 148 0.55 7.35 23.93
C ILE A 148 0.39 7.48 22.41
N ILE A 149 -0.85 7.69 21.94
CA ILE A 149 -1.22 7.88 20.53
C ILE A 149 -1.51 9.34 20.18
N TYR A 150 -1.71 10.20 21.16
CA TYR A 150 -1.93 11.63 20.96
C TYR A 150 -1.36 12.44 22.13
N ASN A 151 -0.68 13.54 21.82
CA ASN A 151 -0.16 14.49 22.80
C ASN A 151 -0.28 15.91 22.24
N GLU A 152 -0.86 16.83 23.03
CA GLU A 152 -1.08 18.21 22.59
C GLU A 152 0.21 18.99 22.26
N LYS A 153 1.32 18.62 22.91
CA LYS A 153 2.61 19.30 22.77
C LYS A 153 3.49 18.70 21.68
N LYS A 154 3.27 17.44 21.28
CA LYS A 154 4.08 16.71 20.30
C LYS A 154 3.20 16.20 19.16
N LYS A 155 3.17 16.91 18.06
CA LYS A 155 2.33 16.58 16.89
C LYS A 155 2.62 15.21 16.28
N TYR A 156 3.89 14.81 16.23
CA TYR A 156 4.30 13.53 15.65
C TYR A 156 4.96 12.67 16.73
N ILE A 157 4.41 11.51 16.99
CA ILE A 157 4.88 10.57 18.03
C ILE A 157 6.11 9.80 17.54
N THR A 158 6.13 9.48 16.26
CA THR A 158 7.19 8.71 15.60
C THR A 158 8.10 9.62 14.76
N ASN A 159 9.28 9.11 14.39
CA ASN A 159 10.28 9.84 13.62
C ASN A 159 9.86 10.07 12.14
N LYS A 160 10.65 10.87 11.42
CA LYS A 160 10.41 11.24 10.03
C LYS A 160 10.35 10.02 9.10
N ASN A 161 11.16 9.00 9.33
CA ASN A 161 11.21 7.80 8.50
C ASN A 161 9.93 6.96 8.64
N SER A 162 9.40 6.84 9.86
CA SER A 162 8.09 6.20 10.12
C SER A 162 6.94 6.96 9.45
N LEU A 163 7.00 8.31 9.44
CA LEU A 163 6.03 9.14 8.72
C LEU A 163 6.14 8.95 7.20
N GLU A 164 7.34 8.82 6.67
CA GLU A 164 7.57 8.55 5.25
C GLU A 164 6.97 7.20 4.83
N ILE A 165 7.14 6.15 5.63
CA ILE A 165 6.50 4.85 5.40
C ILE A 165 4.97 4.98 5.43
N THR A 166 4.42 5.76 6.37
CA THR A 166 2.96 6.05 6.39
C THR A 166 2.50 6.72 5.08
N HIS A 167 3.30 7.62 4.51
CA HIS A 167 2.97 8.23 3.22
C HIS A 167 3.06 7.24 2.05
N TYR A 168 3.99 6.29 2.07
CA TYR A 168 4.00 5.20 1.10
C TYR A 168 2.77 4.31 1.24
N LEU A 169 2.36 3.94 2.46
CA LEU A 169 1.10 3.21 2.70
C LEU A 169 -0.11 3.96 2.13
N ARG A 170 -0.19 5.28 2.31
CA ARG A 170 -1.26 6.09 1.70
C ARG A 170 -1.22 6.06 0.17
N ALA A 171 -0.04 5.99 -0.44
CA ALA A 171 0.10 5.93 -1.89
C ALA A 171 -0.32 4.58 -2.49
N THR A 172 -0.33 3.50 -1.69
CA THR A 172 -0.71 2.16 -2.15
C THR A 172 -2.21 1.90 -2.15
N VAL A 173 -2.98 2.62 -1.33
CA VAL A 173 -4.42 2.37 -1.12
C VAL A 173 -5.32 3.34 -1.91
N ASP A 174 -6.56 2.94 -2.12
CA ASP A 174 -7.58 3.79 -2.76
C ASP A 174 -8.10 4.86 -1.82
N SER A 175 -8.14 4.58 -0.51
CA SER A 175 -8.69 5.51 0.48
C SER A 175 -7.89 5.57 1.78
N VAL A 176 -7.96 6.72 2.47
CA VAL A 176 -7.57 6.88 3.88
C VAL A 176 -8.79 7.19 4.71
N ILE A 177 -9.02 6.38 5.73
CA ILE A 177 -10.23 6.37 6.54
C ILE A 177 -9.89 6.86 7.94
N ILE A 178 -10.58 7.91 8.40
CA ILE A 178 -10.41 8.47 9.74
C ILE A 178 -11.75 8.62 10.46
N GLY A 179 -11.70 8.76 11.78
CA GLY A 179 -12.87 9.09 12.57
C GLY A 179 -13.14 10.60 12.63
N LYS A 180 -14.38 10.98 12.96
CA LYS A 180 -14.85 12.35 13.16
C LYS A 180 -13.94 13.17 14.11
N ASN A 181 -13.48 12.55 15.21
CA ASN A 181 -12.66 13.26 16.19
C ASN A 181 -11.27 13.59 15.64
N THR A 182 -10.64 12.68 14.88
CA THR A 182 -9.37 12.93 14.19
C THR A 182 -9.51 14.13 13.23
N LEU A 183 -10.61 14.16 12.44
CA LEU A 183 -10.87 15.31 11.57
C LEU A 183 -10.96 16.63 12.33
N LYS A 184 -11.70 16.65 13.46
CA LYS A 184 -11.93 17.86 14.25
C LYS A 184 -10.70 18.37 14.97
N ILE A 185 -9.85 17.46 15.48
CA ILE A 185 -8.67 17.80 16.29
C ILE A 185 -7.49 18.16 15.39
N ASP A 186 -7.20 17.31 14.39
CA ASP A 186 -5.95 17.38 13.65
C ASP A 186 -6.06 18.19 12.35
N ASN A 187 -7.28 18.47 11.88
CA ASN A 187 -7.52 19.10 10.57
C ASN A 187 -6.60 18.52 9.47
N PRO A 188 -6.61 17.19 9.25
CA PRO A 188 -5.60 16.53 8.47
C PRO A 188 -5.86 16.69 6.98
N LYS A 189 -4.78 16.79 6.19
CA LYS A 189 -4.89 16.80 4.71
C LYS A 189 -5.11 15.41 4.12
N LEU A 190 -4.68 14.35 4.77
CA LEU A 190 -4.73 12.93 4.36
C LEU A 190 -4.13 12.64 2.98
N ASN A 191 -3.34 13.55 2.46
CA ASN A 191 -2.65 13.41 1.18
C ASN A 191 -1.29 12.74 1.32
N VAL A 192 -0.72 12.31 0.19
CA VAL A 192 0.65 11.83 0.09
C VAL A 192 1.60 13.03 0.01
N ARG A 193 2.67 13.01 0.81
CA ARG A 193 3.71 14.06 0.86
C ARG A 193 5.08 13.37 0.83
N LEU A 194 5.52 13.00 -0.35
CA LEU A 194 6.80 12.39 -0.68
C LEU A 194 7.50 13.25 -1.73
N ASP A 195 8.71 12.89 -2.09
CA ASP A 195 9.57 13.70 -2.99
C ASP A 195 9.04 13.80 -4.43
N TYR A 196 8.12 12.91 -4.82
CA TYR A 196 7.48 12.91 -6.14
C TYR A 196 5.96 13.10 -6.03
N GLU A 197 5.32 13.44 -7.15
CA GLU A 197 3.85 13.42 -7.24
C GLU A 197 3.35 11.97 -7.28
N TYR A 198 2.42 11.68 -6.39
CA TYR A 198 1.72 10.39 -6.29
C TYR A 198 0.22 10.61 -6.34
N LYS A 199 -0.54 9.60 -6.77
CA LYS A 199 -1.99 9.63 -6.63
C LYS A 199 -2.34 9.74 -5.14
N ASN A 200 -3.17 10.72 -4.82
CA ASN A 200 -3.70 10.83 -3.46
C ASN A 200 -4.85 9.85 -3.25
N PRO A 201 -4.90 9.15 -2.12
CA PRO A 201 -6.06 8.35 -1.76
C PRO A 201 -7.28 9.24 -1.53
N GLN A 202 -8.48 8.68 -1.68
CA GLN A 202 -9.73 9.35 -1.33
C GLN A 202 -9.86 9.45 0.19
N PRO A 203 -9.94 10.65 0.78
CA PRO A 203 -10.20 10.79 2.20
C PRO A 203 -11.64 10.40 2.54
N ILE A 204 -11.82 9.52 3.54
CA ILE A 204 -13.11 9.10 4.06
C ILE A 204 -13.18 9.38 5.55
N VAL A 205 -14.30 9.93 5.99
CA VAL A 205 -14.56 10.21 7.42
C VAL A 205 -15.72 9.35 7.90
N LEU A 206 -15.43 8.45 8.85
CA LEU A 206 -16.47 7.77 9.61
C LEU A 206 -17.06 8.76 10.62
N TRP A 207 -18.27 9.25 10.32
CA TRP A 207 -18.88 10.34 11.09
C TRP A 207 -19.66 9.85 12.32
N GLY A 208 -20.17 8.62 12.26
CA GLY A 208 -21.14 8.10 13.22
C GLY A 208 -22.54 8.63 12.94
N ASN A 209 -23.48 8.42 13.87
CA ASN A 209 -24.91 8.73 13.69
C ASN A 209 -25.32 10.16 14.10
N ASP A 210 -24.47 10.91 14.80
CA ASP A 210 -24.76 12.33 15.16
C ASP A 210 -24.41 13.28 14.01
N THR A 211 -25.41 13.72 13.25
CA THR A 211 -25.24 14.54 12.05
C THR A 211 -25.30 16.05 12.29
N LYS A 212 -25.39 16.53 13.55
CA LYS A 212 -25.57 17.97 13.87
C LYS A 212 -24.53 18.88 13.22
N GLU A 213 -23.27 18.47 13.19
CA GLU A 213 -22.19 19.27 12.61
C GLU A 213 -21.76 18.81 11.21
N LEU A 214 -22.34 17.72 10.69
CA LEU A 214 -21.94 17.12 9.43
C LEU A 214 -21.93 18.13 8.27
N LYS A 215 -22.98 18.92 8.12
CA LYS A 215 -23.10 19.94 7.06
C LYS A 215 -21.97 20.97 7.11
N LYS A 216 -21.56 21.39 8.30
CA LYS A 216 -20.44 22.32 8.49
C LYS A 216 -19.13 21.72 8.01
N TYR A 217 -18.82 20.51 8.46
CA TYR A 217 -17.55 19.84 8.11
C TYR A 217 -17.52 19.37 6.66
N SER A 218 -18.60 18.86 6.10
CA SER A 218 -18.64 18.49 4.68
C SER A 218 -18.46 19.69 3.74
N SER A 219 -18.89 20.90 4.16
CA SER A 219 -18.63 22.12 3.41
C SER A 219 -17.17 22.61 3.51
N LEU A 220 -16.50 22.36 4.64
CA LEU A 220 -15.08 22.72 4.85
C LEU A 220 -14.14 21.74 4.15
N PHE A 221 -14.52 20.48 4.06
CA PHE A 221 -13.75 19.36 3.49
C PHE A 221 -14.47 18.77 2.29
N ASN A 222 -14.69 19.57 1.26
CA ASN A 222 -15.49 19.24 0.08
C ASN A 222 -14.91 18.10 -0.78
N ASN A 223 -13.64 17.77 -0.62
CA ASN A 223 -12.97 16.64 -1.26
C ASN A 223 -12.97 15.36 -0.41
N PHE A 224 -13.57 15.39 0.79
CA PHE A 224 -13.71 14.23 1.66
C PHE A 224 -15.09 13.60 1.46
N ILE A 225 -15.17 12.26 1.56
CA ILE A 225 -16.42 11.53 1.61
C ILE A 225 -16.75 11.24 3.07
N PHE A 226 -18.01 11.43 3.45
CA PHE A 226 -18.48 11.22 4.81
C PHE A 226 -19.41 10.01 4.85
N TYR A 227 -19.04 9.00 5.61
CA TYR A 227 -19.92 7.90 5.93
C TYR A 227 -20.68 8.20 7.23
N VAL A 228 -22.00 8.14 7.15
CA VAL A 228 -22.87 8.26 8.30
C VAL A 228 -23.44 6.88 8.60
N GLU A 229 -23.13 6.39 9.79
CA GLU A 229 -23.60 5.08 10.24
C GLU A 229 -25.14 5.06 10.32
N ASN A 230 -25.75 4.08 9.69
CA ASN A 230 -27.18 3.84 9.71
C ASN A 230 -27.46 2.33 9.55
N ASP A 231 -28.67 1.90 9.89
CA ASP A 231 -29.05 0.49 9.88
C ASP A 231 -29.30 -0.07 8.45
N GLU A 232 -29.35 0.80 7.43
CA GLU A 232 -29.70 0.41 6.06
C GLU A 232 -28.49 0.10 5.19
N ASP A 233 -27.28 0.55 5.58
CA ASP A 233 -26.11 0.51 4.72
C ASP A 233 -24.82 0.23 5.50
N SER A 234 -24.26 -0.95 5.27
CA SER A 234 -22.97 -1.30 5.86
C SER A 234 -21.82 -0.47 5.28
N PHE A 235 -20.74 -0.30 6.07
CA PHE A 235 -19.54 0.39 5.59
C PHE A 235 -18.90 -0.32 4.39
N SER A 236 -18.97 -1.65 4.31
CA SER A 236 -18.51 -2.41 3.14
C SER A 236 -19.25 -2.05 1.87
N ASN A 237 -20.59 -2.00 1.92
CA ASN A 237 -21.42 -1.58 0.78
C ASN A 237 -21.15 -0.13 0.37
N PHE A 238 -20.90 0.74 1.36
CA PHE A 238 -20.49 2.12 1.10
C PHE A 238 -19.16 2.17 0.32
N LEU A 239 -18.16 1.42 0.72
CA LEU A 239 -16.87 1.36 0.01
C LEU A 239 -17.03 0.82 -1.42
N GLU A 240 -17.82 -0.22 -1.60
CA GLU A 240 -18.11 -0.82 -2.91
C GLU A 240 -18.78 0.18 -3.87
N ARG A 241 -19.80 0.92 -3.42
CA ARG A 241 -20.46 1.97 -4.23
C ARG A 241 -19.50 3.09 -4.65
N HIS A 242 -18.45 3.34 -3.88
CA HIS A 242 -17.40 4.30 -4.22
C HIS A 242 -16.23 3.67 -4.98
N SER A 243 -16.34 2.38 -5.38
CA SER A 243 -15.28 1.64 -6.06
C SER A 243 -13.95 1.60 -5.29
N ILE A 244 -14.02 1.61 -3.96
CA ILE A 244 -12.87 1.52 -3.05
C ILE A 244 -12.58 0.04 -2.79
N LYS A 245 -11.43 -0.43 -3.25
CA LYS A 245 -10.98 -1.81 -3.06
C LYS A 245 -9.96 -1.95 -1.92
N SER A 246 -9.34 -0.85 -1.53
CA SER A 246 -8.35 -0.84 -0.45
C SER A 246 -8.43 0.44 0.38
N GLY A 247 -8.18 0.32 1.69
CA GLY A 247 -8.22 1.45 2.60
C GLY A 247 -7.20 1.36 3.72
N LEU A 248 -6.64 2.52 4.10
CA LEU A 248 -5.81 2.68 5.28
C LEU A 248 -6.62 3.34 6.39
N VAL A 249 -6.88 2.61 7.46
CA VAL A 249 -7.58 3.12 8.66
C VAL A 249 -6.55 3.77 9.57
N GLU A 250 -6.58 5.09 9.64
CA GLU A 250 -5.72 5.89 10.51
C GLU A 250 -6.54 6.62 11.58
N GLY A 251 -6.14 6.51 12.83
CA GLY A 251 -6.86 7.27 13.84
C GLY A 251 -6.62 6.81 15.27
N GLY A 252 -7.44 7.32 16.17
CA GLY A 252 -7.42 7.00 17.59
C GLY A 252 -8.28 5.77 17.94
N ASN A 253 -8.43 5.55 19.26
CA ASN A 253 -9.06 4.36 19.80
C ASN A 253 -10.44 4.04 19.19
N SER A 254 -11.33 5.03 19.09
CA SER A 254 -12.72 4.77 18.67
C SER A 254 -12.85 4.18 17.27
N ILE A 255 -12.06 4.68 16.31
CA ILE A 255 -12.14 4.15 14.93
C ILE A 255 -11.44 2.81 14.81
N LEU A 256 -10.30 2.62 15.47
CA LEU A 256 -9.60 1.34 15.47
C LEU A 256 -10.46 0.25 16.14
N SER A 257 -11.06 0.55 17.30
CA SER A 257 -11.96 -0.40 17.97
C SER A 257 -13.17 -0.75 17.11
N TYR A 258 -13.76 0.22 16.38
CA TYR A 258 -14.87 -0.04 15.47
C TYR A 258 -14.47 -1.08 14.40
N PHE A 259 -13.41 -0.83 13.67
CA PHE A 259 -13.00 -1.73 12.58
C PHE A 259 -12.48 -3.09 13.06
N LEU A 260 -11.85 -3.14 14.23
CA LEU A 260 -11.41 -4.41 14.82
C LEU A 260 -12.59 -5.24 15.33
N ASN A 261 -13.56 -4.63 15.99
CA ASN A 261 -14.76 -5.33 16.49
C ASN A 261 -15.65 -5.87 15.35
N GLU A 262 -15.66 -5.20 14.20
CA GLU A 262 -16.38 -5.64 13.00
C GLU A 262 -15.56 -6.64 12.15
N ASP A 263 -14.37 -7.04 12.61
CA ASP A 263 -13.44 -7.95 11.90
C ASP A 263 -13.16 -7.50 10.46
N MET A 264 -12.95 -6.19 10.30
CA MET A 264 -12.76 -5.57 8.99
C MET A 264 -11.29 -5.29 8.65
N ILE A 265 -10.36 -5.44 9.59
CA ILE A 265 -8.93 -5.20 9.35
C ILE A 265 -8.24 -6.49 8.91
N ASP A 266 -7.64 -6.46 7.73
CA ASP A 266 -6.91 -7.60 7.17
C ASP A 266 -5.44 -7.61 7.57
N GLU A 267 -4.83 -6.43 7.71
CA GLU A 267 -3.43 -6.23 8.01
C GLU A 267 -3.25 -5.04 8.95
N PHE A 268 -2.23 -5.07 9.84
CA PHE A 268 -2.02 -4.00 10.80
C PHE A 268 -0.56 -3.56 10.84
N TYR A 269 -0.32 -2.24 10.80
CA TYR A 269 0.99 -1.60 10.92
C TYR A 269 1.08 -0.86 12.24
N TYR A 270 1.85 -1.40 13.17
CA TYR A 270 2.06 -0.82 14.49
C TYR A 270 3.44 -0.17 14.58
N PHE A 271 3.47 1.16 14.64
CA PHE A 271 4.69 1.92 14.82
C PHE A 271 4.88 2.26 16.30
N LYS A 272 6.01 1.89 16.88
CA LYS A 272 6.37 2.21 18.27
C LYS A 272 7.64 3.05 18.31
N SER A 273 7.55 4.26 18.90
CA SER A 273 8.70 5.10 19.18
C SER A 273 9.44 4.61 20.44
N SER A 274 10.75 4.83 20.50
CA SER A 274 11.51 4.65 21.74
C SER A 274 11.29 5.75 22.77
N ASP A 275 10.72 6.91 22.36
CA ASP A 275 10.43 8.03 23.24
C ASP A 275 9.22 7.77 24.13
N SER A 276 9.33 8.12 25.43
CA SER A 276 8.18 8.25 26.35
C SER A 276 7.68 9.69 26.39
N LEU A 277 6.36 9.86 26.42
CA LEU A 277 5.73 11.20 26.44
C LEU A 277 5.15 11.60 27.79
N GLU A 278 5.08 10.66 28.75
CA GLU A 278 4.61 10.80 30.13
C GLU A 278 3.13 11.22 30.29
N SER A 279 2.57 11.97 29.32
CA SER A 279 1.18 12.44 29.32
C SER A 279 0.58 12.46 27.93
N GLY A 280 -0.72 12.21 27.84
CA GLY A 280 -1.46 12.19 26.57
C GLY A 280 -2.53 11.10 26.55
N LEU A 281 -3.18 10.92 25.40
CA LEU A 281 -4.14 9.87 25.19
C LEU A 281 -3.40 8.56 24.91
N LYS A 282 -3.58 7.55 25.75
CA LYS A 282 -3.04 6.21 25.50
C LYS A 282 -3.90 5.44 24.51
N ILE A 283 -3.27 4.48 23.83
CA ILE A 283 -4.01 3.45 23.11
C ILE A 283 -4.82 2.63 24.13
N ASP A 284 -6.01 2.22 23.71
CA ASP A 284 -6.85 1.35 24.55
C ASP A 284 -6.22 -0.05 24.61
N ASN A 285 -6.07 -0.61 25.80
CA ASN A 285 -5.51 -1.94 26.01
C ASN A 285 -6.30 -3.01 25.23
N THR A 286 -7.60 -2.84 25.06
CA THR A 286 -8.44 -3.77 24.30
C THR A 286 -8.03 -3.87 22.83
N ILE A 287 -7.49 -2.80 22.24
CA ILE A 287 -6.95 -2.81 20.87
C ILE A 287 -5.69 -3.66 20.81
N GLU A 288 -4.74 -3.45 21.74
CA GLU A 288 -3.50 -4.22 21.77
C GLU A 288 -3.76 -5.70 22.07
N GLU A 289 -4.67 -6.00 22.98
CA GLU A 289 -5.13 -7.37 23.29
C GLU A 289 -5.80 -8.01 22.06
N TYR A 290 -6.66 -7.28 21.35
CA TYR A 290 -7.31 -7.78 20.14
C TYR A 290 -6.27 -8.12 19.06
N ILE A 291 -5.32 -7.23 18.80
CA ILE A 291 -4.25 -7.46 17.82
C ILE A 291 -3.44 -8.71 18.20
N SER A 292 -3.01 -8.83 19.45
CA SER A 292 -2.21 -9.97 19.90
C SER A 292 -2.96 -11.31 19.82
N ASN A 293 -4.26 -11.31 20.04
CA ASN A 293 -5.09 -12.52 20.03
C ASN A 293 -5.52 -12.95 18.62
N ASN A 294 -5.80 -12.01 17.72
CA ASN A 294 -6.43 -12.28 16.43
C ASN A 294 -5.48 -12.14 15.23
N PHE A 295 -4.33 -11.52 15.42
CA PHE A 295 -3.36 -11.35 14.35
C PHE A 295 -2.07 -12.14 14.61
N ASN A 296 -1.41 -12.58 13.53
CA ASN A 296 -0.06 -13.11 13.58
C ASN A 296 0.93 -11.97 13.30
N SER A 297 1.96 -11.81 14.13
CA SER A 297 3.09 -10.96 13.79
C SER A 297 3.82 -11.56 12.60
N ILE A 298 3.96 -10.78 11.51
CA ILE A 298 4.69 -11.21 10.31
C ILE A 298 6.17 -10.88 10.49
N GLN A 299 6.47 -9.61 10.76
CA GLN A 299 7.84 -9.11 10.78
C GLN A 299 7.98 -7.83 11.59
N GLU A 300 9.18 -7.66 12.15
CA GLU A 300 9.62 -6.45 12.83
C GLU A 300 10.71 -5.76 12.03
N TYR A 301 10.56 -4.45 11.84
CA TYR A 301 11.50 -3.60 11.12
C TYR A 301 11.99 -2.48 12.02
N PRO A 302 13.28 -2.44 12.37
CA PRO A 302 13.85 -1.29 13.06
C PRO A 302 13.90 -0.09 12.12
N ILE A 303 13.38 1.07 12.57
CA ILE A 303 13.35 2.33 11.83
C ILE A 303 14.06 3.39 12.66
N ILE A 304 15.37 3.33 12.70
CA ILE A 304 16.25 4.15 13.55
C ILE A 304 15.92 3.91 15.03
N ASP A 305 15.23 4.84 15.67
CA ASP A 305 14.75 4.81 17.06
C ASP A 305 13.27 4.39 17.18
N ASN A 306 12.68 3.90 16.12
CA ASN A 306 11.33 3.35 16.12
C ASN A 306 11.34 1.87 15.71
N LEU A 307 10.25 1.17 16.04
CA LEU A 307 9.98 -0.19 15.60
C LEU A 307 8.66 -0.20 14.83
N LEU A 308 8.67 -0.77 13.65
CA LEU A 308 7.44 -1.13 12.91
C LEU A 308 7.24 -2.63 13.07
N THR A 309 6.09 -3.02 13.59
CA THR A 309 5.62 -4.42 13.57
C THR A 309 4.43 -4.53 12.62
N THR A 310 4.51 -5.46 11.69
CA THR A 310 3.41 -5.77 10.77
C THR A 310 2.70 -7.05 11.21
N TYR A 311 1.39 -7.04 11.08
CA TYR A 311 0.53 -8.14 11.47
C TYR A 311 -0.45 -8.47 10.35
N THR A 312 -0.81 -9.75 10.21
CA THR A 312 -1.90 -10.20 9.33
C THR A 312 -2.94 -10.96 10.13
N ASN A 313 -4.19 -10.88 9.72
CA ASN A 313 -5.30 -11.61 10.35
C ASN A 313 -5.00 -13.13 10.33
N LYS A 314 -5.44 -13.86 11.40
CA LYS A 314 -5.20 -15.30 11.56
C LYS A 314 -6.02 -16.15 10.63
#